data_3b9428c18c6ce892fa5834d89182c7ee
#
_entry.id   3b9428c18c6ce892fa5834d89182c7ee
#
_cell.length_a   1.000
_cell.length_b   1.000
_cell.length_c   1.000
_cell.angle_alpha   90.00
_cell.angle_beta   90.00
_cell.angle_gamma   90.00
#
_symmetry.space_group_name_H-M   'P 1'
#
loop_
_entity.id
_entity.type
_entity.pdbx_description
1 polymer ?
#
loop_
_entity_poly.entity_id
_entity_poly.type
_entity_poly.pdbx_seq_one_letter_code
_entity_poly.pdbx_strand_id
1 'polypeptide(L)'
;MSISRQNLTAVIVTFMSENIIHDCIKSISDDIKIILVDNSKDEKFKKNIEKEYKNVECILPSENLGMGAGNNLGLKYVKTDYAFILNPDVILEKESIEELFLSIKKIDSFSIIAPISNLNEFPNYKLGKNHSSDKLNAFKVKSVDGYAMFLNLKRLNQLKIFEDTKYFDENLFMYLENDDLCKRLVDSGENIFIIPKSKITHLGAKSVDVKYKDDIELSRNWHWVWSKFYYNKKHYGFFTAFLNGLPSFISALFKFLFYFFI
;
A
#
# COMPACT_ATOMS: atom_id res chain seq x y z
N MET A 1 -9.39 10.54 -22.24
CA MET A 1 -10.10 11.38 -21.23
C MET A 1 -9.03 12.09 -20.41
N SER A 2 -9.26 13.37 -20.08
CA SER A 2 -8.33 14.08 -19.19
C SER A 2 -8.47 13.53 -17.78
N ILE A 3 -7.38 13.15 -17.14
CA ILE A 3 -7.40 12.78 -15.72
C ILE A 3 -7.77 14.00 -14.88
N SER A 4 -8.65 13.81 -13.92
CA SER A 4 -9.11 14.83 -12.97
C SER A 4 -9.38 14.17 -11.61
N ARG A 5 -9.59 14.99 -10.58
CA ARG A 5 -9.92 14.50 -9.24
C ARG A 5 -11.21 13.66 -9.21
N GLN A 6 -12.15 13.94 -10.10
CA GLN A 6 -13.42 13.18 -10.25
C GLN A 6 -13.20 11.77 -10.80
N ASN A 7 -12.07 11.48 -11.45
CA ASN A 7 -11.68 10.14 -11.91
C ASN A 7 -10.84 9.36 -10.89
N LEU A 8 -10.65 9.91 -9.68
CA LEU A 8 -9.81 9.35 -8.64
C LEU A 8 -10.63 9.03 -7.39
N THR A 9 -10.39 7.88 -6.79
CA THR A 9 -10.87 7.51 -5.45
C THR A 9 -9.67 7.10 -4.61
N ALA A 10 -9.57 7.63 -3.39
CA ALA A 10 -8.58 7.15 -2.43
C ALA A 10 -9.11 5.89 -1.71
N VAL A 11 -8.22 4.93 -1.44
CA VAL A 11 -8.51 3.72 -0.66
C VAL A 11 -7.54 3.67 0.50
N ILE A 12 -8.07 3.58 1.72
CA ILE A 12 -7.28 3.56 2.95
C ILE A 12 -7.72 2.38 3.79
N VAL A 13 -6.77 1.53 4.20
CA VAL A 13 -7.00 0.43 5.14
C VAL A 13 -6.50 0.84 6.51
N THR A 14 -7.36 0.74 7.52
CA THR A 14 -7.05 1.10 8.91
C THR A 14 -7.19 -0.08 9.85
N PHE A 15 -6.44 -0.03 10.94
CA PHE A 15 -6.59 -0.91 12.09
C PHE A 15 -6.17 -0.16 13.35
N MET A 16 -7.13 0.17 14.23
CA MET A 16 -6.91 0.96 15.45
C MET A 16 -6.17 2.29 15.18
N SER A 17 -6.53 2.99 14.08
CA SER A 17 -5.82 4.19 13.59
C SER A 17 -6.62 5.48 13.81
N GLU A 18 -7.62 5.51 14.69
CA GLU A 18 -8.53 6.63 14.92
C GLU A 18 -7.79 7.96 15.11
N ASN A 19 -6.69 7.95 15.89
CA ASN A 19 -5.96 9.18 16.22
C ASN A 19 -5.06 9.72 15.09
N ILE A 20 -4.83 8.96 14.02
CA ILE A 20 -3.82 9.28 13.00
C ILE A 20 -4.46 9.59 11.65
N ILE A 21 -5.55 8.91 11.34
CA ILE A 21 -6.21 8.97 10.04
C ILE A 21 -6.65 10.38 9.62
N HIS A 22 -6.93 11.25 10.57
CA HIS A 22 -7.45 12.60 10.30
C HIS A 22 -6.49 13.46 9.47
N ASP A 23 -5.18 13.39 9.72
CA ASP A 23 -4.20 14.16 8.97
C ASP A 23 -4.04 13.60 7.54
N CYS A 24 -4.15 12.28 7.38
CA CYS A 24 -4.20 11.66 6.06
C CYS A 24 -5.42 12.15 5.26
N ILE A 25 -6.63 12.05 5.82
CA ILE A 25 -7.87 12.50 5.17
C ILE A 25 -7.81 13.99 4.82
N LYS A 26 -7.38 14.85 5.74
CA LYS A 26 -7.26 16.30 5.51
C LYS A 26 -6.24 16.65 4.42
N SER A 27 -5.25 15.81 4.19
CA SER A 27 -4.27 16.02 3.10
C SER A 27 -4.83 15.66 1.72
N ILE A 28 -5.94 14.91 1.68
CA ILE A 28 -6.66 14.56 0.45
C ILE A 28 -7.73 15.62 0.22
N SER A 29 -7.88 16.09 -1.03
CA SER A 29 -8.90 17.09 -1.38
C SER A 29 -10.32 16.58 -1.15
N ASP A 30 -11.21 17.43 -0.62
CA ASP A 30 -12.61 17.10 -0.26
C ASP A 30 -13.45 16.67 -1.47
N ASP A 31 -13.03 16.99 -2.70
CA ASP A 31 -13.68 16.57 -3.95
C ASP A 31 -13.24 15.17 -4.43
N ILE A 32 -12.33 14.53 -3.72
CA ILE A 32 -11.91 13.13 -3.97
C ILE A 32 -12.65 12.21 -2.97
N LYS A 33 -13.37 11.22 -3.52
CA LYS A 33 -14.00 10.19 -2.68
C LYS A 33 -12.95 9.34 -1.99
N ILE A 34 -13.20 8.99 -0.72
CA ILE A 34 -12.35 8.12 0.09
C ILE A 34 -13.15 6.87 0.48
N ILE A 35 -12.65 5.71 0.14
CA ILE A 35 -13.12 4.43 0.67
C ILE A 35 -12.19 4.02 1.79
N LEU A 36 -12.72 3.99 3.01
CA LEU A 36 -12.01 3.60 4.22
C LEU A 36 -12.43 2.19 4.61
N VAL A 37 -11.48 1.25 4.69
CA VAL A 37 -11.73 -0.11 5.19
C VAL A 37 -11.17 -0.20 6.60
N ASP A 38 -12.04 -0.27 7.62
CA ASP A 38 -11.60 -0.38 9.00
C ASP A 38 -11.61 -1.81 9.52
N ASN A 39 -10.45 -2.40 9.57
CA ASN A 39 -10.21 -3.76 10.08
C ASN A 39 -10.45 -3.90 11.59
N SER A 40 -10.60 -2.80 12.33
CA SER A 40 -10.95 -2.81 13.76
C SER A 40 -12.43 -3.12 13.99
N LYS A 41 -13.27 -2.99 12.97
CA LYS A 41 -14.71 -3.20 13.00
C LYS A 41 -15.43 -2.28 14.00
N ASP A 42 -14.94 -1.06 14.16
CA ASP A 42 -15.48 -0.10 15.10
C ASP A 42 -16.64 0.71 14.50
N GLU A 43 -17.86 0.32 14.87
CA GLU A 43 -19.09 1.02 14.45
C GLU A 43 -19.15 2.48 14.92
N LYS A 44 -18.55 2.79 16.06
CA LYS A 44 -18.50 4.15 16.58
C LYS A 44 -17.55 5.00 15.76
N PHE A 45 -16.36 4.46 15.46
CA PHE A 45 -15.40 5.11 14.57
C PHE A 45 -16.03 5.37 13.19
N LYS A 46 -16.68 4.36 12.58
CA LYS A 46 -17.37 4.53 11.31
C LYS A 46 -18.36 5.70 11.34
N LYS A 47 -19.25 5.74 12.32
CA LYS A 47 -20.27 6.81 12.44
C LYS A 47 -19.62 8.19 12.60
N ASN A 48 -18.55 8.29 13.35
CA ASN A 48 -17.86 9.55 13.60
C ASN A 48 -17.16 10.06 12.35
N ILE A 49 -16.38 9.19 11.68
CA ILE A 49 -15.58 9.57 10.51
C ILE A 49 -16.48 9.99 9.32
N GLU A 50 -17.58 9.24 9.05
CA GLU A 50 -18.53 9.57 7.98
C GLU A 50 -19.35 10.84 8.30
N LYS A 51 -19.54 11.16 9.59
CA LYS A 51 -20.18 12.42 10.00
C LYS A 51 -19.25 13.61 9.80
N GLU A 52 -17.98 13.45 10.12
CA GLU A 52 -16.96 14.51 10.02
C GLU A 52 -16.55 14.79 8.57
N TYR A 53 -16.35 13.76 7.77
CA TYR A 53 -15.86 13.85 6.39
C TYR A 53 -16.90 13.32 5.41
N LYS A 54 -17.52 14.23 4.64
CA LYS A 54 -18.64 13.89 3.72
C LYS A 54 -18.20 13.10 2.49
N ASN A 55 -16.93 13.14 2.16
CA ASN A 55 -16.32 12.38 1.06
C ASN A 55 -15.80 10.99 1.48
N VAL A 56 -15.96 10.60 2.75
CA VAL A 56 -15.55 9.30 3.28
C VAL A 56 -16.73 8.34 3.33
N GLU A 57 -16.51 7.13 2.81
CA GLU A 57 -17.39 5.96 2.98
C GLU A 57 -16.58 4.88 3.70
N CYS A 58 -16.99 4.50 4.92
CA CYS A 58 -16.29 3.53 5.76
C CYS A 58 -16.94 2.14 5.66
N ILE A 59 -16.13 1.12 5.39
CA ILE A 59 -16.53 -0.28 5.26
C ILE A 59 -15.94 -1.04 6.44
N LEU A 60 -16.78 -1.81 7.13
CA LEU A 60 -16.38 -2.70 8.21
C LEU A 60 -16.42 -4.15 7.70
N PRO A 61 -15.27 -4.81 7.53
CA PRO A 61 -15.24 -6.23 7.18
C PRO A 61 -15.67 -7.11 8.37
N SER A 62 -16.05 -8.36 8.13
CA SER A 62 -16.42 -9.31 9.19
C SER A 62 -15.25 -9.70 10.10
N GLU A 63 -14.02 -9.59 9.60
CA GLU A 63 -12.78 -9.88 10.33
C GLU A 63 -11.66 -8.96 9.88
N ASN A 64 -10.52 -8.97 10.59
CA ASN A 64 -9.32 -8.25 10.13
C ASN A 64 -8.72 -8.96 8.92
N LEU A 65 -8.83 -8.33 7.76
CA LEU A 65 -8.38 -8.85 6.48
C LEU A 65 -6.88 -8.63 6.21
N GLY A 66 -6.20 -7.84 7.04
CA GLY A 66 -4.85 -7.36 6.75
C GLY A 66 -4.83 -6.32 5.64
N MET A 67 -3.65 -6.08 5.04
CA MET A 67 -3.45 -5.02 4.06
C MET A 67 -3.89 -5.42 2.65
N GLY A 68 -3.45 -6.57 2.15
CA GLY A 68 -3.75 -7.02 0.78
C GLY A 68 -5.24 -7.20 0.52
N ALA A 69 -5.91 -8.03 1.32
CA ALA A 69 -7.35 -8.27 1.20
C ALA A 69 -8.20 -7.05 1.58
N GLY A 70 -7.73 -6.23 2.56
CA GLY A 70 -8.37 -4.97 2.90
C GLY A 70 -8.37 -3.98 1.72
N ASN A 71 -7.24 -3.83 1.04
CA ASN A 71 -7.15 -3.02 -0.19
C ASN A 71 -8.03 -3.58 -1.31
N ASN A 72 -8.05 -4.90 -1.53
CA ASN A 72 -8.95 -5.51 -2.51
C ASN A 72 -10.42 -5.22 -2.18
N LEU A 73 -10.81 -5.32 -0.91
CA LEU A 73 -12.17 -4.98 -0.47
C LEU A 73 -12.49 -3.52 -0.78
N GLY A 74 -11.61 -2.58 -0.44
CA GLY A 74 -11.81 -1.16 -0.75
C GLY A 74 -11.92 -0.91 -2.25
N LEU A 75 -11.07 -1.55 -3.06
CA LEU A 75 -11.05 -1.41 -4.52
C LEU A 75 -12.36 -1.90 -5.20
N LYS A 76 -13.11 -2.84 -4.61
CA LYS A 76 -14.44 -3.26 -5.12
C LYS A 76 -15.47 -2.12 -5.10
N TYR A 77 -15.31 -1.13 -4.22
CA TYR A 77 -16.22 0.02 -4.10
C TYR A 77 -15.77 1.21 -4.97
N VAL A 78 -14.58 1.15 -5.56
CA VAL A 78 -14.08 2.19 -6.45
C VAL A 78 -14.83 2.14 -7.79
N LYS A 79 -15.36 3.31 -8.21
CA LYS A 79 -16.09 3.47 -9.50
C LYS A 79 -15.30 4.28 -10.52
N THR A 80 -14.15 4.80 -10.13
CA THR A 80 -13.29 5.67 -10.95
C THR A 80 -12.25 4.88 -11.70
N ASP A 81 -11.67 5.47 -12.75
CA ASP A 81 -10.61 4.85 -13.57
C ASP A 81 -9.29 4.67 -12.79
N TYR A 82 -9.13 5.45 -11.71
CA TYR A 82 -7.91 5.46 -10.89
C TYR A 82 -8.25 5.29 -9.41
N ALA A 83 -7.36 4.59 -8.70
CA ALA A 83 -7.39 4.50 -7.24
C ALA A 83 -6.06 4.93 -6.64
N PHE A 84 -6.08 5.67 -5.53
CA PHE A 84 -4.89 5.99 -4.77
C PHE A 84 -4.94 5.27 -3.42
N ILE A 85 -4.16 4.20 -3.31
CA ILE A 85 -3.98 3.48 -2.07
C ILE A 85 -3.04 4.28 -1.19
N LEU A 86 -3.48 4.55 0.04
CA LEU A 86 -2.73 5.28 1.04
C LEU A 86 -2.80 4.56 2.40
N ASN A 87 -1.69 4.54 3.12
CA ASN A 87 -1.72 4.17 4.52
C ASN A 87 -2.29 5.32 5.38
N PRO A 88 -2.88 5.04 6.56
CA PRO A 88 -3.47 6.06 7.42
C PRO A 88 -2.46 7.07 8.00
N ASP A 89 -1.16 6.75 7.95
CA ASP A 89 -0.05 7.59 8.43
C ASP A 89 0.72 8.29 7.31
N VAL A 90 0.11 8.39 6.11
CA VAL A 90 0.63 9.15 4.97
C VAL A 90 -0.06 10.51 4.89
N ILE A 91 0.73 11.56 4.73
CA ILE A 91 0.27 12.93 4.49
C ILE A 91 0.75 13.35 3.10
N LEU A 92 -0.20 13.69 2.22
CA LEU A 92 0.12 14.25 0.91
C LEU A 92 0.62 15.69 1.09
N GLU A 93 1.74 16.04 0.47
CA GLU A 93 2.16 17.43 0.41
C GLU A 93 1.29 18.22 -0.57
N LYS A 94 1.29 19.54 -0.40
CA LYS A 94 0.59 20.46 -1.30
C LYS A 94 0.99 20.16 -2.75
N GLU A 95 0.01 20.13 -3.64
CA GLU A 95 0.20 19.86 -5.08
C GLU A 95 0.63 18.42 -5.44
N SER A 96 0.72 17.50 -4.45
CA SER A 96 1.16 16.13 -4.71
C SER A 96 0.27 15.42 -5.75
N ILE A 97 -1.04 15.57 -5.66
CA ILE A 97 -2.00 14.96 -6.60
C ILE A 97 -1.91 15.61 -7.98
N GLU A 98 -1.77 16.94 -8.03
CA GLU A 98 -1.62 17.69 -9.27
C GLU A 98 -0.35 17.27 -10.03
N GLU A 99 0.75 17.06 -9.33
CA GLU A 99 2.00 16.59 -9.92
C GLU A 99 1.87 15.16 -10.47
N LEU A 100 1.10 14.28 -9.80
CA LEU A 100 0.73 12.97 -10.38
C LEU A 100 -0.03 13.16 -11.69
N PHE A 101 -1.07 14.00 -11.72
CA PHE A 101 -1.87 14.24 -12.91
C PHE A 101 -1.08 14.87 -14.04
N LEU A 102 -0.19 15.83 -13.75
CA LEU A 102 0.69 16.43 -14.75
C LEU A 102 1.67 15.41 -15.35
N SER A 103 2.18 14.50 -14.51
CA SER A 103 3.11 13.46 -14.95
C SER A 103 2.43 12.39 -15.82
N ILE A 104 1.20 11.98 -15.46
CA ILE A 104 0.41 11.02 -16.23
C ILE A 104 0.20 11.48 -17.69
N LYS A 105 0.03 12.78 -17.93
CA LYS A 105 -0.14 13.33 -19.26
C LYS A 105 1.11 13.18 -20.15
N LYS A 106 2.27 12.90 -19.55
CA LYS A 106 3.58 12.77 -20.22
C LYS A 106 4.06 11.32 -20.31
N ILE A 107 3.33 10.40 -19.66
CA ILE A 107 3.67 8.97 -19.62
C ILE A 107 2.73 8.24 -20.59
N ASP A 108 3.30 7.52 -21.55
CA ASP A 108 2.52 6.81 -22.59
C ASP A 108 1.64 5.71 -21.98
N SER A 109 2.17 4.92 -21.04
CA SER A 109 1.45 3.82 -20.40
C SER A 109 2.06 3.50 -19.05
N PHE A 110 1.17 3.28 -18.06
CA PHE A 110 1.55 2.85 -16.71
C PHE A 110 0.45 2.00 -16.07
N SER A 111 0.84 1.15 -15.15
CA SER A 111 -0.07 0.42 -14.26
C SER A 111 -0.07 1.00 -12.86
N ILE A 112 1.08 1.43 -12.38
CA ILE A 112 1.25 2.07 -11.07
C ILE A 112 2.16 3.28 -11.22
N ILE A 113 1.83 4.37 -10.55
CA ILE A 113 2.75 5.45 -10.23
C ILE A 113 2.76 5.69 -8.71
N ALA A 114 3.85 6.21 -8.18
CA ALA A 114 3.93 6.55 -6.77
C ALA A 114 4.66 7.89 -6.56
N PRO A 115 4.25 8.66 -5.54
CA PRO A 115 5.00 9.82 -5.08
C PRO A 115 6.31 9.41 -4.43
N ILE A 116 7.20 10.37 -4.19
CA ILE A 116 8.41 10.16 -3.41
C ILE A 116 8.18 10.53 -1.94
N SER A 117 8.71 9.74 -1.01
CA SER A 117 8.67 10.06 0.42
C SER A 117 9.86 10.96 0.81
N ASN A 118 9.57 12.03 1.58
CA ASN A 118 10.58 13.00 1.99
C ASN A 118 11.31 12.65 3.29
N LEU A 119 10.74 11.80 4.15
CA LEU A 119 11.26 11.53 5.50
C LEU A 119 12.08 10.23 5.62
N ASN A 120 12.14 9.43 4.57
CA ASN A 120 12.78 8.12 4.68
C ASN A 120 14.27 8.22 4.34
N GLU A 121 15.12 7.62 5.18
CA GLU A 121 16.55 7.38 4.89
C GLU A 121 16.72 6.51 3.64
N PHE A 122 15.73 5.67 3.34
CA PHE A 122 15.73 4.77 2.20
C PHE A 122 14.65 5.18 1.19
N PRO A 123 14.90 5.02 -0.12
CA PRO A 123 13.91 5.32 -1.13
C PRO A 123 12.71 4.35 -1.02
N ASN A 124 11.50 4.88 -1.23
CA ASN A 124 10.26 4.12 -1.23
C ASN A 124 10.02 3.32 -2.53
N TYR A 125 11.10 2.94 -3.19
CA TYR A 125 11.07 2.19 -4.44
C TYR A 125 12.30 1.31 -4.61
N LYS A 126 12.21 0.33 -5.49
CA LYS A 126 13.34 -0.52 -5.89
C LYS A 126 13.60 -0.35 -7.39
N LEU A 127 14.83 0.02 -7.75
CA LEU A 127 15.24 0.13 -9.15
C LEU A 127 15.39 -1.26 -9.79
N GLY A 128 15.07 -1.35 -11.08
CA GLY A 128 15.46 -2.46 -11.93
C GLY A 128 16.94 -2.37 -12.33
N LYS A 129 17.53 -3.47 -12.84
CA LYS A 129 18.96 -3.53 -13.20
C LYS A 129 19.38 -2.45 -14.21
N ASN A 130 18.47 -2.03 -15.09
CA ASN A 130 18.74 -1.06 -16.16
C ASN A 130 18.02 0.28 -15.94
N HIS A 131 17.57 0.56 -14.73
CA HIS A 131 16.87 1.80 -14.39
C HIS A 131 17.75 2.68 -13.51
N SER A 132 17.66 3.98 -13.73
CA SER A 132 18.28 5.01 -12.90
C SER A 132 17.21 5.92 -12.32
N SER A 133 17.46 6.47 -11.14
CA SER A 133 16.61 7.49 -10.54
C SER A 133 16.84 8.85 -11.23
N ASP A 134 15.77 9.64 -11.29
CA ASP A 134 15.79 11.03 -11.73
C ASP A 134 15.17 11.89 -10.61
N LYS A 135 15.68 13.11 -10.41
CA LYS A 135 15.16 14.02 -9.37
C LYS A 135 14.02 14.91 -9.84
N LEU A 136 13.84 15.04 -11.15
CA LEU A 136 12.90 16.00 -11.76
C LEU A 136 11.82 15.32 -12.60
N ASN A 137 12.16 14.21 -13.27
CA ASN A 137 11.29 13.55 -14.22
C ASN A 137 10.84 12.20 -13.68
N ALA A 138 9.65 11.75 -14.14
CA ALA A 138 9.17 10.40 -13.86
C ALA A 138 10.19 9.36 -14.34
N PHE A 139 10.48 8.36 -13.51
CA PHE A 139 11.41 7.30 -13.86
C PHE A 139 10.85 5.92 -13.51
N LYS A 140 11.25 4.91 -14.30
CA LYS A 140 10.78 3.53 -14.14
C LYS A 140 11.45 2.86 -12.93
N VAL A 141 10.65 2.07 -12.23
CA VAL A 141 11.08 1.25 -11.11
C VAL A 141 10.52 -0.17 -11.24
N LYS A 142 11.07 -1.12 -10.48
CA LYS A 142 10.52 -2.48 -10.43
C LYS A 142 9.48 -2.70 -9.34
N SER A 143 9.51 -1.86 -8.29
CA SER A 143 8.59 -1.95 -7.16
C SER A 143 8.52 -0.61 -6.44
N VAL A 144 7.39 -0.33 -5.82
CA VAL A 144 7.13 0.80 -4.94
C VAL A 144 6.59 0.29 -3.61
N ASP A 145 6.79 1.06 -2.54
CA ASP A 145 6.24 0.71 -1.23
C ASP A 145 4.72 0.85 -1.20
N GLY A 146 4.06 -0.03 -0.43
CA GLY A 146 2.60 -0.18 -0.41
C GLY A 146 1.83 0.97 0.25
N TYR A 147 2.52 1.89 0.93
CA TYR A 147 1.85 2.95 1.67
C TYR A 147 1.34 4.14 0.82
N ALA A 148 1.79 4.26 -0.45
CA ALA A 148 1.28 5.26 -1.39
C ALA A 148 1.39 4.76 -2.84
N MET A 149 0.32 4.15 -3.37
CA MET A 149 0.30 3.56 -4.70
C MET A 149 -0.88 4.10 -5.51
N PHE A 150 -0.61 4.84 -6.58
CA PHE A 150 -1.62 5.30 -7.52
C PHE A 150 -1.80 4.28 -8.63
N LEU A 151 -2.96 3.61 -8.64
CA LEU A 151 -3.28 2.52 -9.55
C LEU A 151 -4.08 3.02 -10.77
N ASN A 152 -3.70 2.59 -11.95
CA ASN A 152 -4.50 2.74 -13.17
C ASN A 152 -5.45 1.54 -13.31
N LEU A 153 -6.63 1.62 -12.67
CA LEU A 153 -7.60 0.52 -12.66
C LEU A 153 -8.10 0.18 -14.06
N LYS A 154 -8.26 1.19 -14.92
CA LYS A 154 -8.63 0.98 -16.32
C LYS A 154 -7.61 0.10 -17.05
N ARG A 155 -6.31 0.28 -16.79
CA ARG A 155 -5.25 -0.57 -17.34
C ARG A 155 -5.22 -1.94 -16.68
N LEU A 156 -5.29 -1.98 -15.34
CA LEU A 156 -5.24 -3.24 -14.58
C LEU A 156 -6.38 -4.18 -14.97
N ASN A 157 -7.59 -3.67 -15.19
CA ASN A 157 -8.76 -4.45 -15.60
C ASN A 157 -8.62 -5.07 -17.02
N GLN A 158 -7.69 -4.59 -17.84
CA GLN A 158 -7.40 -5.17 -19.15
C GLN A 158 -6.41 -6.33 -19.06
N LEU A 159 -5.72 -6.48 -17.94
CA LEU A 159 -4.72 -7.53 -17.73
C LEU A 159 -5.39 -8.83 -17.30
N LYS A 160 -5.13 -9.91 -18.01
CA LYS A 160 -5.69 -11.25 -17.71
C LYS A 160 -4.98 -11.96 -16.54
N ILE A 161 -4.17 -11.22 -15.76
CA ILE A 161 -3.40 -11.76 -14.62
C ILE A 161 -4.13 -11.59 -13.29
N PHE A 162 -5.28 -10.94 -13.28
CA PHE A 162 -6.09 -10.70 -12.09
C PHE A 162 -7.45 -11.38 -12.23
N GLU A 163 -7.97 -11.89 -11.12
CA GLU A 163 -9.34 -12.38 -11.00
C GLU A 163 -10.20 -11.26 -10.41
N ASP A 164 -11.15 -10.75 -11.19
CA ASP A 164 -11.97 -9.60 -10.81
C ASP A 164 -11.13 -8.40 -10.34
N THR A 165 -11.46 -7.85 -9.18
CA THR A 165 -10.73 -6.74 -8.53
C THR A 165 -9.69 -7.21 -7.50
N LYS A 166 -9.26 -8.47 -7.54
CA LYS A 166 -8.25 -9.02 -6.64
C LYS A 166 -6.85 -8.76 -7.15
N TYR A 167 -6.41 -7.52 -7.04
CA TYR A 167 -5.07 -7.11 -7.48
C TYR A 167 -3.97 -7.58 -6.52
N PHE A 168 -4.24 -7.54 -5.21
CA PHE A 168 -3.34 -8.03 -4.17
C PHE A 168 -3.57 -9.51 -3.88
N ASP A 169 -2.50 -10.25 -3.61
CA ASP A 169 -2.59 -11.64 -3.15
C ASP A 169 -3.03 -11.67 -1.67
N GLU A 170 -4.22 -12.20 -1.42
CA GLU A 170 -4.84 -12.23 -0.10
C GLU A 170 -4.16 -13.21 0.88
N ASN A 171 -3.26 -14.10 0.40
CA ASN A 171 -2.41 -14.92 1.26
C ASN A 171 -1.29 -14.11 1.93
N LEU A 172 -1.05 -12.87 1.48
CA LEU A 172 -0.15 -11.91 2.08
C LEU A 172 -0.96 -10.96 2.99
N PHE A 173 -1.16 -11.37 4.23
CA PHE A 173 -1.92 -10.59 5.21
C PHE A 173 -1.28 -9.21 5.44
N MET A 174 0.05 -9.18 5.59
CA MET A 174 0.85 -7.97 5.78
C MET A 174 2.26 -8.21 5.27
N TYR A 175 2.86 -7.19 4.62
CA TYR A 175 4.18 -7.20 3.99
C TYR A 175 4.27 -7.98 2.68
N LEU A 176 4.98 -7.42 1.74
CA LEU A 176 5.28 -7.95 0.40
C LEU A 176 4.06 -8.08 -0.53
N GLU A 177 2.86 -7.70 -0.12
CA GLU A 177 1.69 -7.64 -1.00
C GLU A 177 1.87 -6.63 -2.14
N ASN A 178 2.52 -5.48 -1.85
CA ASN A 178 2.91 -4.50 -2.85
C ASN A 178 4.03 -5.01 -3.78
N ASP A 179 5.04 -5.69 -3.22
CA ASP A 179 6.12 -6.29 -4.01
C ASP A 179 5.60 -7.40 -4.92
N ASP A 180 4.65 -8.22 -4.45
CA ASP A 180 3.99 -9.26 -5.25
C ASP A 180 3.21 -8.65 -6.41
N LEU A 181 2.40 -7.63 -6.16
CA LEU A 181 1.66 -6.92 -7.19
C LEU A 181 2.61 -6.31 -8.22
N CYS A 182 3.62 -5.56 -7.76
CA CYS A 182 4.61 -4.93 -8.64
C CYS A 182 5.36 -5.95 -9.49
N LYS A 183 5.76 -7.08 -8.90
CA LYS A 183 6.46 -8.13 -9.63
C LYS A 183 5.58 -8.76 -10.71
N ARG A 184 4.33 -9.11 -10.41
CA ARG A 184 3.40 -9.66 -11.41
C ARG A 184 3.17 -8.69 -12.57
N LEU A 185 3.07 -7.40 -12.29
CA LEU A 185 2.93 -6.36 -13.31
C LEU A 185 4.19 -6.25 -14.19
N VAL A 186 5.37 -6.14 -13.59
CA VAL A 186 6.63 -6.04 -14.33
C VAL A 186 6.89 -7.30 -15.16
N ASP A 187 6.62 -8.48 -14.63
CA ASP A 187 6.75 -9.75 -15.35
C ASP A 187 5.77 -9.84 -16.55
N SER A 188 4.67 -9.09 -16.50
CA SER A 188 3.69 -8.98 -17.59
C SER A 188 4.00 -7.83 -18.56
N GLY A 189 5.15 -7.18 -18.45
CA GLY A 189 5.58 -6.08 -19.31
C GLY A 189 5.00 -4.71 -18.97
N GLU A 190 4.36 -4.58 -17.81
CA GLU A 190 3.78 -3.31 -17.35
C GLU A 190 4.82 -2.36 -16.76
N ASN A 191 4.50 -1.07 -16.79
CA ASN A 191 5.37 -0.02 -16.31
C ASN A 191 4.91 0.51 -14.94
N ILE A 192 5.89 0.68 -14.05
CA ILE A 192 5.73 1.32 -12.74
C ILE A 192 6.67 2.51 -12.69
N PHE A 193 6.20 3.67 -12.20
CA PHE A 193 7.00 4.88 -12.13
C PHE A 193 6.98 5.53 -10.75
N ILE A 194 8.08 6.19 -10.42
CA ILE A 194 8.12 7.21 -9.37
C ILE A 194 7.96 8.58 -10.01
N ILE A 195 7.20 9.44 -9.32
CA ILE A 195 6.99 10.84 -9.68
C ILE A 195 7.69 11.74 -8.65
N PRO A 196 8.92 12.21 -8.90
CA PRO A 196 9.72 12.91 -7.89
C PRO A 196 9.14 14.25 -7.43
N LYS A 197 8.31 14.88 -8.28
CA LYS A 197 7.65 16.14 -7.94
C LYS A 197 6.43 15.96 -7.05
N SER A 198 5.80 14.79 -7.09
CA SER A 198 4.75 14.40 -6.16
C SER A 198 5.39 13.91 -4.86
N LYS A 199 5.10 14.58 -3.75
CA LYS A 199 5.77 14.34 -2.47
C LYS A 199 4.79 13.98 -1.38
N ILE A 200 5.21 13.10 -0.51
CA ILE A 200 4.48 12.70 0.68
C ILE A 200 5.37 12.67 1.91
N THR A 201 4.75 12.80 3.05
CA THR A 201 5.35 12.50 4.35
C THR A 201 4.74 11.21 4.89
N HIS A 202 5.55 10.18 5.13
CA HIS A 202 5.12 8.93 5.76
C HIS A 202 5.67 8.89 7.18
N LEU A 203 4.79 8.97 8.17
CA LEU A 203 5.18 9.10 9.59
C LEU A 203 5.79 7.82 10.16
N GLY A 204 5.61 6.68 9.50
CA GLY A 204 6.19 5.37 9.78
C GLY A 204 5.91 4.85 11.19
N ALA A 205 5.49 3.60 11.31
CA ALA A 205 5.27 2.87 12.57
C ALA A 205 4.38 3.57 13.65
N LYS A 206 3.71 4.68 13.31
CA LYS A 206 2.81 5.40 14.22
C LYS A 206 1.34 5.05 14.01
N SER A 207 1.04 4.11 13.13
CA SER A 207 -0.34 3.76 12.75
C SER A 207 -1.17 3.11 13.85
N VAL A 208 -0.61 2.83 15.04
CA VAL A 208 -1.30 2.17 16.14
C VAL A 208 -0.91 2.77 17.49
N ASP A 209 -1.85 2.81 18.43
CA ASP A 209 -1.65 3.30 19.79
C ASP A 209 -0.54 2.52 20.53
N VAL A 210 0.32 3.24 21.24
CA VAL A 210 1.51 2.72 21.98
C VAL A 210 1.16 1.59 22.96
N LYS A 211 -0.05 1.58 23.52
CA LYS A 211 -0.52 0.55 24.48
C LYS A 211 -0.57 -0.88 23.89
N TYR A 212 -0.63 -1.01 22.57
CA TYR A 212 -0.66 -2.31 21.86
C TYR A 212 0.68 -2.67 21.19
N LYS A 213 1.76 -1.96 21.54
CA LYS A 213 3.05 -2.06 20.83
C LYS A 213 3.59 -3.48 20.81
N ASP A 214 3.59 -4.18 21.94
CA ASP A 214 4.22 -5.51 22.06
C ASP A 214 3.44 -6.59 21.29
N ASP A 215 2.10 -6.59 21.39
CA ASP A 215 1.24 -7.52 20.65
C ASP A 215 1.36 -7.32 19.13
N ILE A 216 1.45 -6.05 18.72
CA ILE A 216 1.60 -5.69 17.31
C ILE A 216 2.99 -6.06 16.81
N GLU A 217 4.04 -5.89 17.59
CA GLU A 217 5.40 -6.24 17.18
C GLU A 217 5.54 -7.76 17.00
N LEU A 218 4.94 -8.56 17.88
CA LEU A 218 4.90 -10.01 17.72
C LEU A 218 4.16 -10.42 16.43
N SER A 219 2.99 -9.84 16.20
CA SER A 219 2.20 -10.07 14.98
C SER A 219 2.96 -9.66 13.72
N ARG A 220 3.62 -8.49 13.73
CA ARG A 220 4.45 -8.01 12.61
C ARG A 220 5.60 -8.95 12.30
N ASN A 221 6.30 -9.44 13.32
CA ASN A 221 7.41 -10.38 13.14
C ASN A 221 6.94 -11.70 12.53
N TRP A 222 5.80 -12.23 12.99
CA TRP A 222 5.18 -13.44 12.44
C TRP A 222 4.84 -13.26 10.96
N HIS A 223 4.10 -12.20 10.62
CA HIS A 223 3.69 -11.94 9.25
C HIS A 223 4.88 -11.65 8.32
N TRP A 224 5.94 -10.99 8.82
CA TRP A 224 7.15 -10.77 8.04
C TRP A 224 7.82 -12.09 7.64
N VAL A 225 7.98 -13.02 8.58
CA VAL A 225 8.58 -14.34 8.30
C VAL A 225 7.72 -15.14 7.32
N TRP A 226 6.41 -15.19 7.57
CA TRP A 226 5.46 -15.88 6.70
C TRP A 226 5.44 -15.31 5.29
N SER A 227 5.24 -13.99 5.16
CA SER A 227 5.14 -13.30 3.88
C SER A 227 6.42 -13.44 3.06
N LYS A 228 7.60 -13.35 3.72
CA LYS A 228 8.89 -13.56 3.06
C LYS A 228 9.02 -14.98 2.52
N PHE A 229 8.63 -15.98 3.29
CA PHE A 229 8.65 -17.36 2.84
C PHE A 229 7.66 -17.57 1.68
N TYR A 230 6.41 -17.16 1.84
CA TYR A 230 5.36 -17.33 0.85
C TYR A 230 5.72 -16.62 -0.47
N TYR A 231 6.14 -15.36 -0.43
CA TYR A 231 6.56 -14.59 -1.60
C TYR A 231 7.70 -15.30 -2.37
N ASN A 232 8.74 -15.74 -1.66
CA ASN A 232 9.85 -16.44 -2.29
C ASN A 232 9.40 -17.79 -2.86
N LYS A 233 8.54 -18.54 -2.17
CA LYS A 233 7.99 -19.81 -2.67
C LYS A 233 7.19 -19.60 -3.95
N LYS A 234 6.34 -18.57 -3.99
CA LYS A 234 5.49 -18.22 -5.14
C LYS A 234 6.31 -17.85 -6.37
N HIS A 235 7.33 -17.02 -6.21
CA HIS A 235 8.07 -16.43 -7.32
C HIS A 235 9.37 -17.15 -7.70
N TYR A 236 10.00 -17.85 -6.77
CA TYR A 236 11.32 -18.43 -6.96
C TYR A 236 11.42 -19.91 -6.56
N GLY A 237 10.33 -20.52 -6.14
CA GLY A 237 10.26 -21.92 -5.75
C GLY A 237 10.65 -22.20 -4.29
N PHE A 238 10.38 -23.45 -3.86
CA PHE A 238 10.51 -23.86 -2.46
C PHE A 238 11.93 -23.72 -1.91
N PHE A 239 12.96 -24.16 -2.67
CA PHE A 239 14.34 -24.09 -2.20
C PHE A 239 14.83 -22.67 -1.94
N THR A 240 14.49 -21.75 -2.84
CA THR A 240 14.81 -20.33 -2.66
C THR A 240 14.07 -19.75 -1.43
N ALA A 241 12.82 -20.11 -1.25
CA ALA A 241 12.03 -19.69 -0.10
C ALA A 241 12.65 -20.20 1.21
N PHE A 242 13.05 -21.47 1.25
CA PHE A 242 13.67 -22.06 2.41
C PHE A 242 14.99 -21.37 2.77
N LEU A 243 15.90 -21.21 1.80
CA LEU A 243 17.19 -20.55 2.02
C LEU A 243 17.05 -19.09 2.46
N ASN A 244 16.13 -18.34 1.85
CA ASN A 244 15.89 -16.93 2.19
C ASN A 244 15.09 -16.75 3.50
N GLY A 245 14.27 -17.73 3.88
CA GLY A 245 13.47 -17.70 5.10
C GLY A 245 14.24 -18.16 6.34
N LEU A 246 15.20 -19.08 6.16
CA LEU A 246 15.92 -19.74 7.25
C LEU A 246 16.60 -18.78 8.24
N PRO A 247 17.33 -17.73 7.83
CA PRO A 247 17.94 -16.79 8.77
C PRO A 247 16.90 -16.06 9.64
N SER A 248 15.77 -15.65 9.06
CA SER A 248 14.69 -14.98 9.78
C SER A 248 14.00 -15.94 10.76
N PHE A 249 13.79 -17.20 10.35
CA PHE A 249 13.24 -18.25 11.20
C PHE A 249 14.16 -18.56 12.38
N ILE A 250 15.46 -18.74 12.14
CA ILE A 250 16.46 -18.98 13.19
C ILE A 250 16.49 -17.82 14.17
N SER A 251 16.51 -16.58 13.69
CA SER A 251 16.47 -15.38 14.55
C SER A 251 15.20 -15.33 15.42
N ALA A 252 14.05 -15.64 14.84
CA ALA A 252 12.79 -15.70 15.59
C ALA A 252 12.78 -16.83 16.63
N LEU A 253 13.33 -18.00 16.29
CA LEU A 253 13.46 -19.12 17.18
C LEU A 253 14.37 -18.80 18.38
N PHE A 254 15.53 -18.16 18.13
CA PHE A 254 16.43 -17.73 19.24
C PHE A 254 15.76 -16.72 20.15
N LYS A 255 15.04 -15.74 19.60
CA LYS A 255 14.26 -14.79 20.41
C LYS A 255 13.21 -15.50 21.25
N PHE A 256 12.46 -16.43 20.65
CA PHE A 256 11.44 -17.21 21.36
C PHE A 256 12.05 -18.00 22.52
N LEU A 257 13.14 -18.74 22.27
CA LEU A 257 13.84 -19.52 23.30
C LEU A 257 14.38 -18.61 24.42
N PHE A 258 14.95 -17.45 24.06
CA PHE A 258 15.44 -16.48 25.03
C PHE A 258 14.34 -15.99 25.97
N TYR A 259 13.16 -15.61 25.42
CA TYR A 259 12.00 -15.16 26.20
C TYR A 259 11.31 -16.30 26.98
N PHE A 260 11.52 -17.56 26.60
CA PHE A 260 10.94 -18.70 27.29
C PHE A 260 11.76 -19.16 28.50
N PHE A 261 13.08 -18.90 28.52
CA PHE A 261 14.02 -19.32 29.56
C PHE A 261 14.46 -18.19 30.50
N ILE A 262 13.98 -16.97 30.30
CA ILE A 262 14.14 -15.81 31.18
C ILE A 262 12.79 -15.38 31.73
#